data_871096c289f5c01bc645b4c9ed0174af
#
_entry.id   871096c289f5c01bc645b4c9ed0174af
#
_cell.length_a   1.000
_cell.length_b   1.000
_cell.length_c   1.000
_cell.angle_alpha   90.00
_cell.angle_beta   90.00
_cell.angle_gamma   90.00
#
_symmetry.space_group_name_H-M   'P 1'
#
loop_
_entity.id
_entity.type
_entity.pdbx_description
1 polymer ?
#
loop_
_entity_poly.entity_id
_entity_poly.type
_entity_poly.pdbx_seq_one_letter_code
_entity_poly.pdbx_strand_id
1 'polypeptide(L)'
;PAPLAALSEICQDDQRVCKRFELYLMGSEIANCYQELINSSEQEARFKIYQQDKLSLYNYELPWPTDFIQTLQRGIPASSGIALGIERLYMALTKDQSVFWD
;
A
#
# COMPACT_ATOMS: atom_id res chain seq x y z
N PRO A 1 -0.02 9.25 6.01
CA PRO A 1 1.34 9.79 6.06
C PRO A 1 2.29 9.05 5.11
N ALA A 2 3.22 9.78 4.48
CA ALA A 2 4.16 9.20 3.52
C ALA A 2 4.99 8.03 4.09
N PRO A 3 5.50 8.09 5.33
CA PRO A 3 6.29 7.00 5.90
C PRO A 3 5.55 5.67 6.03
N LEU A 4 4.22 5.69 6.00
CA LEU A 4 3.37 4.50 6.15
C LEU A 4 2.79 3.99 4.82
N ALA A 5 3.18 4.56 3.70
CA ALA A 5 2.59 4.27 2.39
C ALA A 5 3.67 3.93 1.37
N ALA A 6 4.26 2.74 1.52
CA ALA A 6 5.44 2.29 0.77
C ALA A 6 5.29 2.32 -0.75
N LEU A 7 4.08 2.06 -1.25
CA LEU A 7 3.82 1.84 -2.69
C LEU A 7 3.07 3.00 -3.35
N SER A 8 2.78 4.08 -2.58
CA SER A 8 1.98 5.20 -3.04
C SER A 8 2.85 6.40 -3.41
N GLU A 9 2.46 7.09 -4.49
CA GLU A 9 3.09 8.33 -4.90
C GLU A 9 2.87 9.44 -3.86
N ILE A 10 3.92 10.22 -3.59
CA ILE A 10 3.86 11.37 -2.67
C ILE A 10 3.14 12.55 -3.34
N CYS A 11 2.35 13.28 -2.58
CA CYS A 11 1.72 14.52 -3.05
C CYS A 11 2.78 15.59 -3.33
N GLN A 12 2.63 16.28 -4.46
CA GLN A 12 3.57 17.34 -4.84
C GLN A 12 3.48 18.56 -3.91
N ASP A 13 2.27 18.86 -3.45
CA ASP A 13 2.00 20.02 -2.61
C ASP A 13 2.40 19.80 -1.15
N ASP A 14 2.41 18.56 -0.69
CA ASP A 14 2.80 18.21 0.68
C ASP A 14 3.46 16.83 0.71
N GLN A 15 4.78 16.83 0.83
CA GLN A 15 5.59 15.60 0.83
C GLN A 15 5.40 14.71 2.07
N ARG A 16 4.66 15.18 3.07
CA ARG A 16 4.34 14.37 4.27
C ARG A 16 3.21 13.39 4.03
N VAL A 17 2.48 13.52 2.93
CA VAL A 17 1.32 12.71 2.60
C VAL A 17 1.44 12.08 1.22
N CYS A 18 0.78 10.94 1.05
CA CYS A 18 0.70 10.23 -0.22
C CYS A 18 -0.67 10.39 -0.86
N LYS A 19 -0.73 10.16 -2.16
CA LYS A 19 -1.97 10.15 -2.95
C LYS A 19 -2.70 8.83 -2.72
N ARG A 20 -3.37 8.72 -1.58
CA ARG A 20 -4.13 7.52 -1.21
C ARG A 20 -5.39 7.88 -0.41
N PHE A 21 -6.36 6.99 -0.44
CA PHE A 21 -7.49 7.05 0.47
C PHE A 21 -7.95 5.65 0.88
N GLU A 22 -8.66 5.60 1.97
CA GLU A 22 -9.33 4.40 2.45
C GLU A 22 -10.82 4.69 2.60
N LEU A 23 -11.67 3.73 2.25
CA LEU A 23 -13.10 3.82 2.45
C LEU A 23 -13.51 3.00 3.66
N TYR A 24 -14.21 3.64 4.59
CA TYR A 24 -14.75 3.00 5.78
C TYR A 24 -16.26 2.98 5.74
N LEU A 25 -16.85 1.84 6.02
CA LEU A 25 -18.30 1.68 6.21
C LEU A 25 -18.53 0.89 7.49
N MET A 26 -19.48 1.37 8.31
CA MET A 26 -19.84 0.72 9.58
C MET A 26 -18.63 0.41 10.47
N GLY A 27 -17.66 1.32 10.49
CA GLY A 27 -16.46 1.18 11.31
C GLY A 27 -15.37 0.27 10.76
N SER A 28 -15.56 -0.35 9.61
CA SER A 28 -14.59 -1.25 8.97
C SER A 28 -14.01 -0.64 7.70
N GLU A 29 -12.71 -0.81 7.50
CA GLU A 29 -12.06 -0.48 6.22
C GLU A 29 -12.55 -1.43 5.14
N ILE A 30 -13.15 -0.87 4.09
CA ILE A 30 -13.72 -1.63 2.97
C ILE A 30 -12.79 -1.61 1.77
N ALA A 31 -12.14 -0.49 1.53
CA ALA A 31 -11.26 -0.35 0.39
C ALA A 31 -10.05 0.53 0.71
N ASN A 32 -8.95 0.25 0.04
CA ASN A 32 -7.73 1.04 0.05
C ASN A 32 -7.33 1.32 -1.39
N CYS A 33 -7.17 2.59 -1.72
CA CYS A 33 -6.83 3.05 -3.07
C CYS A 33 -5.66 4.02 -3.01
N TYR A 34 -4.74 3.89 -3.95
CA TYR A 34 -3.64 4.84 -4.04
C TYR A 34 -3.15 4.96 -5.49
N GLN A 35 -2.54 6.10 -5.78
CA GLN A 35 -1.78 6.28 -7.01
C GLN A 35 -0.45 5.54 -6.87
N GLU A 36 -0.15 4.68 -7.86
CA GLU A 36 1.05 3.84 -7.82
C GLU A 36 2.32 4.69 -7.89
N LEU A 37 3.28 4.35 -7.05
CA LEU A 37 4.62 4.91 -7.16
C LEU A 37 5.34 4.21 -8.32
N ILE A 38 5.58 4.95 -9.40
CA ILE A 38 6.21 4.41 -10.62
C ILE A 38 7.69 4.75 -10.76
N ASN A 39 8.21 5.65 -9.93
CA ASN A 39 9.63 6.00 -9.92
C ASN A 39 10.44 4.89 -9.23
N SER A 40 11.26 4.17 -10.01
CA SER A 40 12.03 3.04 -9.49
C SER A 40 13.07 3.44 -8.45
N SER A 41 13.74 4.58 -8.63
CA SER A 41 14.77 5.05 -7.68
C SER A 41 14.16 5.40 -6.32
N GLU A 42 13.01 6.05 -6.32
CA GLU A 42 12.28 6.37 -5.09
C GLU A 42 11.77 5.10 -4.40
N GLN A 43 11.26 4.14 -5.17
CA GLN A 43 10.80 2.86 -4.64
C GLN A 43 11.94 2.06 -4.01
N GLU A 44 13.10 2.02 -4.66
CA GLU A 44 14.30 1.39 -4.10
C GLU A 44 14.71 2.03 -2.78
N ALA A 45 14.72 3.35 -2.72
CA ALA A 45 15.07 4.08 -1.49
C ALA A 45 14.12 3.73 -0.34
N ARG A 46 12.81 3.65 -0.62
CA ARG A 46 11.81 3.26 0.38
C ARG A 46 12.00 1.82 0.85
N PHE A 47 12.25 0.89 -0.05
CA PHE A 47 12.47 -0.52 0.31
C PHE A 47 13.72 -0.71 1.15
N LYS A 48 14.80 0.05 0.90
CA LYS A 48 16.00 0.02 1.74
C LYS A 48 15.70 0.46 3.17
N ILE A 49 14.91 1.51 3.34
CA ILE A 49 14.47 1.97 4.66
C ILE A 49 13.67 0.88 5.36
N TYR A 50 12.72 0.24 4.68
CA TYR A 50 11.90 -0.84 5.25
C TYR A 50 12.75 -2.05 5.63
N GLN A 51 13.72 -2.43 4.82
CA GLN A 51 14.66 -3.51 5.16
C GLN A 51 15.44 -3.19 6.44
N GLN A 52 15.96 -1.97 6.55
CA GLN A 52 16.72 -1.52 7.72
C GLN A 52 15.85 -1.51 8.97
N ASP A 53 14.61 -1.02 8.86
CA ASP A 53 13.67 -0.97 9.97
C ASP A 53 13.31 -2.38 10.45
N LYS A 54 13.04 -3.30 9.54
CA LYS A 54 12.73 -4.69 9.88
C LYS A 54 13.92 -5.40 10.55
N LEU A 55 15.11 -5.19 10.04
CA LEU A 55 16.32 -5.76 10.62
C LEU A 55 16.57 -5.19 12.02
N SER A 56 16.44 -3.88 12.18
CA SER A 56 16.68 -3.17 13.44
C SER A 56 15.63 -3.53 14.52
N LEU A 57 14.34 -3.58 14.15
CA LEU A 57 13.25 -3.77 15.12
C LEU A 57 12.96 -5.23 15.43
N TYR A 58 13.11 -6.11 14.44
CA TYR A 58 12.68 -7.52 14.55
C TYR A 58 13.79 -8.53 14.28
N ASN A 59 15.00 -8.08 13.98
CA ASN A 59 16.12 -8.93 13.56
C ASN A 59 15.73 -9.86 12.41
N TYR A 60 14.89 -9.35 11.49
CA TYR A 60 14.37 -10.07 10.34
C TYR A 60 14.85 -9.40 9.05
N GLU A 61 15.52 -10.19 8.19
CA GLU A 61 15.99 -9.71 6.90
C GLU A 61 14.91 -9.92 5.84
N LEU A 62 14.33 -8.81 5.37
CA LEU A 62 13.37 -8.86 4.26
C LEU A 62 14.10 -9.19 2.94
N PRO A 63 13.56 -10.11 2.14
CA PRO A 63 14.10 -10.36 0.82
C PRO A 63 13.93 -9.12 -0.08
N TRP A 64 14.93 -8.88 -0.94
CA TRP A 64 14.87 -7.77 -1.89
C TRP A 64 13.93 -8.10 -3.05
N PRO A 65 12.97 -7.22 -3.38
CA PRO A 65 11.98 -7.47 -4.44
C PRO A 65 12.56 -7.15 -5.82
N THR A 66 13.52 -7.95 -6.27
CA THR A 66 14.28 -7.71 -7.51
C THR A 66 13.38 -7.61 -8.74
N ASP A 67 12.44 -8.54 -8.91
CA ASP A 67 11.56 -8.56 -10.08
C ASP A 67 10.65 -7.35 -10.16
N PHE A 68 10.14 -6.92 -9.00
CA PHE A 68 9.29 -5.74 -8.91
C PHE A 68 10.07 -4.47 -9.29
N ILE A 69 11.29 -4.31 -8.76
CA ILE A 69 12.14 -3.16 -9.08
C ILE A 69 12.53 -3.15 -10.56
N GLN A 70 12.88 -4.30 -11.13
CA GLN A 70 13.20 -4.40 -12.56
C GLN A 70 12.00 -4.04 -13.44
N THR A 71 10.81 -4.43 -13.04
CA THR A 71 9.58 -4.05 -13.74
C THR A 71 9.37 -2.54 -13.73
N LEU A 72 9.58 -1.89 -12.59
CA LEU A 72 9.52 -0.44 -12.50
C LEU A 72 10.58 0.26 -13.36
N GLN A 73 11.79 -0.31 -13.41
CA GLN A 73 12.88 0.22 -14.24
C GLN A 73 12.57 0.17 -15.73
N ARG A 74 11.79 -0.82 -16.17
CA ARG A 74 11.31 -0.92 -17.56
C ARG A 74 10.26 0.15 -17.88
N GLY A 75 9.65 0.74 -16.86
CA GLY A 75 8.63 1.76 -16.97
C GLY A 75 7.22 1.18 -17.00
N ILE A 76 6.35 1.77 -16.21
CA ILE A 76 4.91 1.52 -16.22
C ILE A 76 4.18 2.85 -16.35
N PRO A 77 2.99 2.89 -16.98
CA PRO A 77 2.24 4.13 -17.09
C PRO A 77 1.74 4.61 -15.73
N ALA A 78 1.51 5.91 -15.61
CA ALA A 78 0.82 6.46 -14.45
C ALA A 78 -0.51 5.76 -14.24
N SER A 79 -0.73 5.22 -13.06
CA SER A 79 -1.87 4.36 -12.75
C SER A 79 -2.27 4.47 -11.29
N SER A 80 -3.46 4.06 -10.98
CA SER A 80 -3.93 3.89 -9.61
C SER A 80 -4.57 2.51 -9.45
N GLY A 81 -4.50 2.00 -8.25
CA GLY A 81 -5.05 0.70 -7.90
C GLY A 81 -5.96 0.78 -6.69
N ILE A 82 -6.88 -0.14 -6.61
CA ILE A 82 -7.78 -0.28 -5.47
C ILE A 82 -7.86 -1.73 -5.04
N ALA A 83 -7.78 -1.95 -3.72
CA ALA A 83 -8.08 -3.22 -3.10
C ALA A 83 -9.43 -3.09 -2.39
N LEU A 84 -10.39 -3.92 -2.75
CA LEU A 84 -11.74 -3.94 -2.17
C LEU A 84 -11.96 -5.25 -1.43
N GLY A 85 -12.30 -5.16 -0.14
CA GLY A 85 -12.69 -6.32 0.67
C GLY A 85 -14.13 -6.69 0.44
N ILE A 86 -14.39 -7.73 -0.37
CA ILE A 86 -15.74 -8.14 -0.74
C ILE A 86 -16.52 -8.63 0.48
N GLU A 87 -15.90 -9.41 1.34
CA GLU A 87 -16.52 -9.90 2.58
C GLU A 87 -16.89 -8.74 3.51
N ARG A 88 -15.99 -7.77 3.64
CA ARG A 88 -16.22 -6.56 4.46
C ARG A 88 -17.37 -5.72 3.90
N LEU A 89 -17.42 -5.56 2.57
CA LEU A 89 -18.51 -4.86 1.91
C LEU A 89 -19.84 -5.57 2.14
N TYR A 90 -19.88 -6.90 1.96
CA TYR A 90 -21.06 -7.71 2.23
C TYR A 90 -21.56 -7.52 3.66
N MET A 91 -20.67 -7.59 4.64
CA MET A 91 -21.02 -7.38 6.05
C MET A 91 -21.55 -5.99 6.32
N ALA A 92 -20.94 -4.96 5.74
CA ALA A 92 -21.40 -3.59 5.90
C ALA A 92 -22.81 -3.37 5.35
N LEU A 93 -23.12 -4.00 4.22
CA LEU A 93 -24.44 -3.88 3.56
C LEU A 93 -25.52 -4.72 4.23
N THR A 94 -25.19 -5.91 4.72
CA THR A 94 -26.15 -6.84 5.30
C THR A 94 -26.13 -6.89 6.82
N LYS A 95 -25.08 -6.33 7.44
CA LYS A 95 -24.77 -6.43 8.87
C LYS A 95 -24.57 -7.88 9.34
N ASP A 96 -24.25 -8.79 8.42
CA ASP A 96 -23.96 -10.18 8.71
C ASP A 96 -22.45 -10.35 8.94
N GLN A 97 -22.05 -10.71 10.16
CA GLN A 97 -20.65 -10.87 10.55
C GLN A 97 -20.13 -12.30 10.42
N SER A 98 -20.96 -13.25 10.02
CA SER A 98 -20.58 -14.67 9.93
C SER A 98 -19.49 -14.93 8.89
N VAL A 99 -19.44 -14.13 7.84
CA VAL A 99 -18.46 -14.25 6.75
C VAL A 99 -17.00 -14.05 7.20
N PHE A 100 -16.77 -13.41 8.35
CA PHE A 100 -15.40 -13.16 8.83
C PHE A 100 -14.72 -14.39 9.44
N TRP A 101 -15.48 -15.39 9.78
CA TRP A 101 -15.01 -16.50 10.60
C TRP A 101 -14.95 -17.84 9.85
N ASP A 102 -15.25 -17.78 8.57
CA ASP A 102 -15.24 -18.97 7.71
C ASP A 102 -13.95 -19.12 6.90
#